data_555e3ca97cde261e011daa261b60dac2
#
_entry.id   555e3ca97cde261e011daa261b60dac2
#
_cell.length_a   1.000
_cell.length_b   1.000
_cell.length_c   1.000
_cell.angle_alpha   90.00
_cell.angle_beta   90.00
_cell.angle_gamma   90.00
#
_symmetry.space_group_name_H-M   'P 1'
#
loop_
_entity.id
_entity.type
_entity.pdbx_description
1 polymer ?
#
loop_
_entity_poly.entity_id
_entity_poly.type
_entity_poly.pdbx_seq_one_letter_code
_entity_poly.pdbx_strand_id
1 'polypeptide(L)' 'MAKYRLKVPISAILDRPGGQKVSVTLPVGALLNESSQPSTTLLGMAGVYWEGRHYSVYPKDLLKKAERVSTA' A
#
# COMPACT_ATOMS: atom_id res chain seq x y z
N MET A 1 -11.73 7.91 3.23
CA MET A 1 -10.41 7.28 3.18
C MET A 1 -9.71 7.70 1.90
N ALA A 2 -8.40 7.80 1.96
CA ALA A 2 -7.63 8.24 0.80
C ALA A 2 -7.38 7.07 -0.16
N LYS A 3 -7.35 7.38 -1.43
CA LYS A 3 -7.04 6.43 -2.48
C LYS A 3 -5.86 6.98 -3.26
N TYR A 4 -4.93 6.10 -3.60
CA TYR A 4 -3.71 6.46 -4.32
C TYR A 4 -3.60 5.64 -5.58
N ARG A 5 -3.10 6.28 -6.64
CA ARG A 5 -2.78 5.58 -7.88
C ARG A 5 -1.27 5.64 -8.10
N LEU A 6 -0.67 4.48 -8.33
CA LEU A 6 0.78 4.41 -8.51
C LEU A 6 1.16 4.96 -9.87
N LYS A 7 2.14 5.87 -9.87
CA LYS A 7 2.71 6.43 -11.10
C LYS A 7 3.86 5.58 -11.62
N VAL A 8 4.47 4.81 -10.74
CA VAL A 8 5.54 3.87 -11.06
C VAL A 8 5.38 2.65 -10.17
N PRO A 9 5.99 1.51 -10.52
CA PRO A 9 5.93 0.35 -9.64
C PRO A 9 6.63 0.65 -8.30
N ILE A 10 6.10 0.13 -7.21
CA ILE A 10 6.71 0.28 -5.89
C ILE A 10 6.80 -1.08 -5.20
N SER A 11 7.77 -1.19 -4.29
CA SER A 11 7.89 -2.37 -3.45
C SER A 11 6.89 -2.31 -2.31
N ALA A 12 6.31 -3.45 -1.97
CA ALA A 12 5.37 -3.56 -0.87
C ALA A 12 5.57 -4.90 -0.18
N ILE A 13 5.04 -5.03 1.02
CA ILE A 13 5.07 -6.27 1.77
C ILE A 13 3.64 -6.78 1.91
N LEU A 14 3.38 -7.95 1.38
CA LEU A 14 2.08 -8.60 1.49
C LEU A 14 2.00 -9.33 2.82
N ASP A 15 0.97 -9.00 3.60
CA ASP A 15 0.67 -9.70 4.84
C ASP A 15 -0.18 -10.91 4.54
N ARG A 16 0.38 -12.10 4.76
CA ARG A 16 -0.34 -13.35 4.52
C ARG A 16 -0.85 -13.92 5.82
N PRO A 17 -1.92 -14.73 5.77
CA PRO A 17 -2.39 -15.45 6.95
C PRO A 17 -1.26 -16.28 7.57
N GLY A 18 -1.23 -16.36 8.89
CA GLY A 18 -0.17 -17.07 9.60
C GLY A 18 1.06 -16.25 9.90
N GLY A 19 1.01 -14.95 9.63
CA GLY A 19 2.10 -14.03 9.97
C GLY A 19 3.25 -14.00 8.98
N GLN A 20 3.10 -14.69 7.84
CA GLN A 20 4.13 -14.65 6.79
C GLN A 20 4.09 -13.31 6.07
N LYS A 21 5.27 -12.82 5.72
CA LYS A 21 5.42 -11.57 4.97
C LYS A 21 6.19 -11.85 3.69
N VAL A 22 5.62 -11.39 2.58
CA VAL A 22 6.21 -11.62 1.26
C VAL A 22 6.46 -10.28 0.60
N SER A 23 7.67 -10.07 0.13
CA SER A 23 8.01 -8.88 -0.62
C SER A 23 7.45 -9.01 -2.04
N VAL A 24 6.70 -8.01 -2.48
CA VAL A 24 6.08 -7.98 -3.80
C VAL A 24 6.27 -6.61 -4.42
N THR A 25 6.04 -6.53 -5.72
CA THR A 25 6.05 -5.25 -6.44
C THR A 25 4.64 -4.95 -6.91
N LEU A 26 4.12 -3.78 -6.52
CA LEU A 26 2.82 -3.32 -7.00
C LEU A 26 3.01 -2.63 -8.35
N PRO A 27 2.15 -2.93 -9.34
CA PRO A 27 2.34 -2.41 -10.70
C PRO A 27 1.96 -0.94 -10.81
N VAL A 28 2.47 -0.30 -11.85
CA VAL A 28 2.04 1.05 -12.21
C VAL A 28 0.54 1.05 -12.49
N GLY A 29 -0.14 2.10 -12.06
CA GLY A 29 -1.59 2.23 -12.24
C GLY A 29 -2.43 1.55 -11.17
N ALA A 30 -1.80 0.83 -10.24
CA ALA A 30 -2.55 0.18 -9.15
C ALA A 30 -3.25 1.24 -8.28
N LEU A 31 -4.51 0.98 -7.97
CA LEU A 31 -5.29 1.85 -7.10
C LEU A 31 -5.26 1.26 -5.69
N LEU A 32 -4.64 1.99 -4.78
CA LEU A 32 -4.47 1.58 -3.40
C LEU A 32 -5.45 2.34 -2.52
N ASN A 33 -6.15 1.62 -1.65
CA ASN A 33 -7.02 2.24 -0.66
C ASN A 33 -6.27 2.31 0.66
N GLU A 34 -6.23 3.50 1.27
CA GLU A 34 -5.59 3.68 2.56
C GLU A 34 -6.34 2.87 3.61
N SER A 35 -5.59 2.11 4.40
CA SER A 35 -6.16 1.38 5.52
C SER A 35 -6.45 2.33 6.67
N SER A 36 -7.63 2.20 7.26
CA SER A 36 -7.98 2.97 8.45
C SER A 36 -7.32 2.41 9.70
N GLN A 37 -6.79 1.21 9.62
CA GLN A 37 -6.11 0.60 10.77
C GLN A 37 -4.61 0.87 10.65
N PRO A 38 -3.95 1.22 11.76
CA PRO A 38 -2.50 1.37 11.71
C PRO A 38 -1.85 0.06 11.33
N SER A 39 -0.77 0.16 10.56
CA SER A 39 0.00 -1.04 10.24
C SER A 39 0.65 -1.55 11.52
N THR A 40 0.36 -2.79 11.86
CA THR A 40 0.97 -3.44 13.01
C THR A 40 2.16 -4.28 12.62
N THR A 41 2.44 -4.37 11.33
CA THR A 41 3.42 -5.29 10.81
C THR A 41 4.84 -4.79 10.90
N LEU A 42 5.06 -3.56 10.44
CA LEU A 42 6.40 -2.97 10.42
C LEU A 42 6.30 -1.52 10.83
N LEU A 43 7.20 -1.15 11.72
CA LEU A 43 7.26 0.20 12.22
C LEU A 43 7.56 1.18 11.09
N GLY A 44 6.77 2.24 11.01
CA GLY A 44 6.98 3.29 10.03
C GLY A 44 6.41 3.01 8.64
N MET A 45 5.72 1.89 8.45
CA MET A 45 5.07 1.60 7.18
C MET A 45 3.59 1.93 7.23
N ALA A 46 3.02 2.23 6.07
CA ALA A 46 1.60 2.52 5.93
C ALA A 46 0.87 1.30 5.38
N GLY A 47 -0.32 1.04 5.91
CA GLY A 47 -1.17 -0.03 5.43
C GLY A 47 -2.05 0.44 4.29
N VAL A 48 -2.14 -0.36 3.23
CA VAL A 48 -3.02 -0.09 2.10
C VAL A 48 -3.67 -1.38 1.65
N TYR A 49 -4.82 -1.26 0.98
CA TYR A 49 -5.51 -2.38 0.36
C TYR A 49 -5.43 -2.27 -1.15
N TRP A 50 -5.14 -3.38 -1.79
CA TRP A 50 -5.16 -3.49 -3.23
C TRP A 50 -5.68 -4.87 -3.62
N GLU A 51 -6.71 -4.89 -4.45
CA GLU A 51 -7.36 -6.12 -4.91
C GLU A 51 -7.75 -7.06 -3.77
N GLY A 52 -8.28 -6.48 -2.70
CA GLY A 52 -8.78 -7.24 -1.56
C GLY A 52 -7.71 -7.76 -0.61
N ARG A 53 -6.46 -7.38 -0.80
CA ARG A 53 -5.35 -7.82 0.06
C ARG A 53 -4.70 -6.63 0.74
N HIS A 54 -4.19 -6.85 1.92
CA HIS A 54 -3.53 -5.83 2.72
C HIS A 54 -2.02 -5.85 2.46
N TYR A 55 -1.48 -4.67 2.18
CA TYR A 55 -0.04 -4.50 1.94
C TYR A 55 0.50 -3.42 2.85
N SER A 56 1.78 -3.54 3.19
CA SER A 56 2.52 -2.50 3.90
C SER A 56 3.47 -1.84 2.90
N VAL A 57 3.43 -0.50 2.84
CA VAL A 57 4.27 0.27 1.92
C VAL A 57 4.95 1.39 2.67
N TYR A 58 6.05 1.90 2.13
CA TYR A 58 6.72 3.05 2.72
C TYR A 58 5.92 4.31 2.43
N PRO A 59 5.63 5.14 3.47
CA PRO A 59 4.90 6.38 3.24
C PRO A 59 5.58 7.29 2.22
N LYS A 60 6.91 7.28 2.16
CA LYS A 60 7.66 8.08 1.19
C LYS A 60 7.32 7.69 -0.24
N ASP A 61 7.11 6.41 -0.49
CA ASP A 61 6.74 5.94 -1.83
C ASP A 61 5.35 6.43 -2.21
N LEU A 62 4.42 6.45 -1.26
CA LEU A 62 3.09 7.00 -1.53
C LEU A 62 3.14 8.48 -1.88
N LEU A 63 4.03 9.23 -1.23
CA LEU A 63 4.15 10.67 -1.48
C LEU A 63 4.85 10.97 -2.80
N LYS A 64 5.85 10.17 -3.16
CA LYS A 64 6.70 10.46 -4.32
C LYS A 64 6.30 9.70 -5.58
N LYS A 65 5.80 8.48 -5.42
CA LYS A 65 5.57 7.56 -6.54
C LYS A 65 4.11 7.28 -6.80
N ALA A 66 3.22 7.87 -6.03
CA ALA A 66 1.78 7.75 -6.22
C ALA A 66 1.14 9.12 -6.20
N GLU A 67 -0.02 9.21 -6.83
CA GLU A 67 -0.82 10.42 -6.74
C GLU A 67 -2.09 10.13 -5.96
N ARG A 68 -2.50 11.09 -5.15
CA ARG A 68 -3.74 10.96 -4.41
C ARG A 68 -4.91 11.17 -5.36
N VAL A 69 -5.82 10.21 -5.37
CA VAL A 69 -7.00 10.26 -6.24
C VAL A 69 -8.18 10.71 -5.39
N SER A 70 -8.95 11.66 -5.91
CA SER A 70 -10.16 12.10 -5.22
C SER A 70 -11.14 10.94 -5.10
N THR A 71 -11.75 10.82 -3.93
CA THR A 71 -12.73 9.78 -3.64
C THR A 71 -14.14 10.34 -3.59
N ALA A 72 -14.33 11.49 -4.16
CA ALA A 72 -15.66 12.11 -4.16
C ALA A 72 -16.72 11.24 -4.81
#